data_b708251a9438cc2068124d33a199c07b
#
_entry.id   b708251a9438cc2068124d33a199c07b
#
_cell.length_a   1.000
_cell.length_b   1.000
_cell.length_c   1.000
_cell.angle_alpha   90.00
_cell.angle_beta   90.00
_cell.angle_gamma   90.00
#
_symmetry.space_group_name_H-M   'P 1'
#
loop_
_entity.id
_entity.type
_entity.pdbx_description
1 polymer ?
#
loop_
_entity_poly.entity_id
_entity_poly.type
_entity_poly.pdbx_seq_one_letter_code
_entity_poly.pdbx_strand_id
1 'polypeptide(L)'
;MLGNILIIISVAAFIHAKVNPVAQLDLSMYSGRWYQVIKDRFDDTFQGDVSCAVADYGLTDANVTVLNSELDKDGKVEQIAGYAFYNPGNSGGDLTVKLDGVPASAPYWVVELGPIVNDQYEYSIISDNLNLSLFVLTRNVSRYYDTYEDAVKTSLTQYGFTGFLTKPVTIPQTDCDYSKY
;
A
#
# COMPACT_ATOMS: atom_id res chain seq x y z
N MET A 1 17.72 47.67 -34.57
CA MET A 1 18.43 46.61 -33.80
C MET A 1 17.34 45.82 -33.06
N LEU A 2 16.94 44.67 -33.58
CA LEU A 2 16.03 43.77 -32.90
C LEU A 2 16.84 42.82 -32.05
N GLY A 3 16.74 42.95 -30.72
CA GLY A 3 17.37 42.03 -29.80
C GLY A 3 16.61 40.70 -29.74
N ASN A 4 17.24 39.61 -30.14
CA ASN A 4 16.69 38.26 -29.96
C ASN A 4 16.71 37.89 -28.48
N ILE A 5 15.55 37.81 -27.85
CA ILE A 5 15.39 37.27 -26.50
C ILE A 5 15.38 35.74 -26.64
N LEU A 6 16.47 35.10 -26.21
CA LEU A 6 16.56 33.64 -26.14
C LEU A 6 15.81 33.18 -24.87
N ILE A 7 14.59 32.64 -25.03
CA ILE A 7 13.86 32.02 -23.94
C ILE A 7 14.42 30.62 -23.72
N ILE A 8 15.22 30.43 -22.66
CA ILE A 8 15.68 29.11 -22.23
C ILE A 8 14.51 28.48 -21.45
N ILE A 9 13.78 27.56 -22.09
CA ILE A 9 12.79 26.71 -21.41
C ILE A 9 13.57 25.62 -20.69
N SER A 10 13.76 25.78 -19.38
CA SER A 10 14.30 24.71 -18.52
C SER A 10 13.22 23.64 -18.36
N VAL A 11 13.38 22.54 -19.06
CA VAL A 11 12.57 21.33 -18.84
C VAL A 11 13.13 20.66 -17.58
N ALA A 12 12.52 20.91 -16.43
CA ALA A 12 12.80 20.12 -15.24
C ALA A 12 12.29 18.69 -15.48
N ALA A 13 13.20 17.76 -15.76
CA ALA A 13 12.87 16.34 -15.77
C ALA A 13 12.57 15.94 -14.33
N PHE A 14 11.31 15.67 -14.02
CA PHE A 14 10.92 15.04 -12.76
C PHE A 14 11.43 13.59 -12.82
N ILE A 15 12.58 13.35 -12.19
CA ILE A 15 13.08 12.00 -11.96
C ILE A 15 12.21 11.46 -10.82
N HIS A 16 11.22 10.63 -11.13
CA HIS A 16 10.50 9.88 -10.12
C HIS A 16 11.46 8.87 -9.49
N ALA A 17 11.51 8.83 -8.17
CA ALA A 17 12.31 7.84 -7.48
C ALA A 17 11.70 6.45 -7.77
N LYS A 18 12.54 5.54 -8.28
CA LYS A 18 12.12 4.13 -8.40
C LYS A 18 11.83 3.61 -6.99
N VAL A 19 10.66 3.01 -6.77
CA VAL A 19 10.39 2.34 -5.51
C VAL A 19 11.34 1.15 -5.33
N ASN A 20 11.83 0.99 -4.12
CA ASN A 20 12.59 -0.16 -3.71
C ASN A 20 11.99 -0.67 -2.40
N PRO A 21 11.97 -1.97 -2.17
CA PRO A 21 11.52 -2.51 -0.89
C PRO A 21 12.48 -2.07 0.22
N VAL A 22 11.95 -1.90 1.44
CA VAL A 22 12.77 -1.62 2.62
C VAL A 22 13.82 -2.71 2.82
N ALA A 23 15.01 -2.33 3.24
CA ALA A 23 16.13 -3.26 3.39
C ALA A 23 15.90 -4.29 4.50
N GLN A 24 15.08 -3.95 5.50
CA GLN A 24 14.73 -4.83 6.63
C GLN A 24 13.24 -4.70 6.93
N LEU A 25 12.59 -5.82 7.20
CA LEU A 25 11.21 -5.91 7.63
C LEU A 25 11.10 -6.92 8.77
N ASP A 26 10.74 -6.44 9.96
CA ASP A 26 10.43 -7.33 11.07
C ASP A 26 8.96 -7.77 10.96
N LEU A 27 8.75 -9.04 10.61
CA LEU A 27 7.41 -9.59 10.45
C LEU A 27 6.64 -9.66 11.77
N SER A 28 7.30 -9.72 12.93
CA SER A 28 6.62 -9.69 14.22
C SER A 28 5.97 -8.33 14.48
N MET A 29 6.63 -7.24 14.09
CA MET A 29 6.10 -5.89 14.15
C MET A 29 5.09 -5.60 13.02
N TYR A 30 5.16 -6.39 11.93
CA TYR A 30 4.30 -6.22 10.75
C TYR A 30 3.02 -7.06 10.84
N SER A 31 2.99 -8.12 11.62
CA SER A 31 1.82 -8.99 11.83
C SER A 31 0.66 -8.27 12.56
N GLY A 32 -0.52 -8.89 12.52
CA GLY A 32 -1.75 -8.35 13.13
C GLY A 32 -2.61 -7.59 12.12
N ARG A 33 -3.61 -6.85 12.64
CA ARG A 33 -4.58 -6.12 11.84
C ARG A 33 -4.06 -4.81 11.30
N TRP A 34 -4.33 -4.57 10.03
CA TRP A 34 -4.11 -3.33 9.30
C TRP A 34 -5.43 -2.81 8.71
N TYR A 35 -5.57 -1.50 8.64
CA TYR A 35 -6.68 -0.81 7.97
C TYR A 35 -6.14 -0.21 6.67
N GLN A 36 -6.72 -0.56 5.53
CA GLN A 36 -6.31 -0.03 4.24
C GLN A 36 -6.99 1.31 3.99
N VAL A 37 -6.23 2.38 3.92
CA VAL A 37 -6.74 3.76 3.76
C VAL A 37 -6.58 4.30 2.35
N ILE A 38 -5.66 3.75 1.55
CA ILE A 38 -5.44 4.13 0.15
C ILE A 38 -5.22 2.87 -0.70
N LYS A 39 -5.74 2.91 -1.92
CA LYS A 39 -5.37 2.06 -3.06
C LYS A 39 -5.06 2.93 -4.27
N ASP A 40 -4.57 2.38 -5.38
CA ASP A 40 -4.52 3.11 -6.64
C ASP A 40 -5.80 2.95 -7.46
N ARG A 41 -5.88 3.70 -8.54
CA ARG A 41 -7.04 3.67 -9.43
C ARG A 41 -7.10 2.40 -10.28
N PHE A 42 -5.98 1.75 -10.53
CA PHE A 42 -5.95 0.49 -11.27
C PHE A 42 -6.63 -0.60 -10.45
N ASP A 43 -6.26 -0.72 -9.16
CA ASP A 43 -6.91 -1.65 -8.23
C ASP A 43 -8.40 -1.29 -8.02
N ASP A 44 -8.74 0.01 -7.98
CA ASP A 44 -10.14 0.47 -7.93
C ASP A 44 -10.97 -0.03 -9.12
N THR A 45 -10.38 -0.12 -10.30
CA THR A 45 -11.07 -0.64 -11.49
C THR A 45 -11.42 -2.12 -11.38
N PHE A 46 -10.66 -2.90 -10.60
CA PHE A 46 -10.88 -4.34 -10.41
C PHE A 46 -11.66 -4.67 -9.14
N GLN A 47 -11.41 -3.97 -8.03
CA GLN A 47 -12.09 -4.18 -6.75
C GLN A 47 -13.45 -3.44 -6.69
N GLY A 48 -13.60 -2.35 -7.48
CA GLY A 48 -14.77 -1.49 -7.42
C GLY A 48 -14.82 -0.59 -6.19
N ASP A 49 -16.00 -0.02 -5.91
CA ASP A 49 -16.24 0.81 -4.73
C ASP A 49 -16.31 -0.09 -3.47
N VAL A 50 -15.22 -0.11 -2.71
CA VAL A 50 -15.12 -0.84 -1.44
C VAL A 50 -14.93 0.13 -0.27
N SER A 51 -15.29 -0.33 0.92
CA SER A 51 -15.09 0.40 2.18
C SER A 51 -14.68 -0.56 3.29
N CYS A 52 -14.23 0.00 4.41
CA CYS A 52 -13.89 -0.78 5.61
C CYS A 52 -12.87 -1.91 5.35
N ALA A 53 -11.98 -1.71 4.38
CA ALA A 53 -11.00 -2.72 4.01
C ALA A 53 -9.96 -2.91 5.12
N VAL A 54 -9.70 -4.16 5.48
CA VAL A 54 -8.69 -4.57 6.47
C VAL A 54 -7.87 -5.73 5.94
N ALA A 55 -6.65 -5.86 6.44
CA ALA A 55 -5.78 -7.00 6.22
C ALA A 55 -5.33 -7.55 7.58
N ASP A 56 -5.62 -8.80 7.83
CA ASP A 56 -5.15 -9.53 9.02
C ASP A 56 -3.99 -10.43 8.64
N TYR A 57 -2.81 -10.15 9.21
CA TYR A 57 -1.58 -10.90 8.95
C TYR A 57 -1.18 -11.73 10.16
N GLY A 58 -1.08 -13.03 9.98
CA GLY A 58 -0.62 -13.97 10.99
C GLY A 58 0.75 -14.54 10.65
N LEU A 59 1.54 -14.87 11.68
CA LEU A 59 2.84 -15.51 11.49
C LEU A 59 2.72 -17.02 11.64
N THR A 60 3.42 -17.74 10.75
CA THR A 60 3.72 -19.18 10.89
C THR A 60 5.22 -19.38 10.78
N ASP A 61 5.71 -20.58 11.04
CA ASP A 61 7.13 -20.89 10.94
C ASP A 61 7.70 -20.66 9.51
N ALA A 62 6.85 -20.68 8.49
CA ALA A 62 7.26 -20.64 7.09
C ALA A 62 6.77 -19.39 6.32
N ASN A 63 5.62 -18.83 6.71
CA ASN A 63 4.92 -17.81 5.92
C ASN A 63 4.19 -16.82 6.81
N VAL A 64 3.72 -15.73 6.18
CA VAL A 64 2.72 -14.82 6.72
C VAL A 64 1.36 -15.21 6.17
N THR A 65 0.41 -15.60 7.02
CA THR A 65 -0.98 -15.79 6.58
C THR A 65 -1.61 -14.44 6.29
N VAL A 66 -2.45 -14.39 5.28
CA VAL A 66 -3.15 -13.19 4.83
C VAL A 66 -4.65 -13.47 4.84
N LEU A 67 -5.41 -12.58 5.47
CA LEU A 67 -6.86 -12.52 5.30
C LEU A 67 -7.22 -11.06 5.01
N ASN A 68 -7.59 -10.77 3.78
CA ASN A 68 -8.12 -9.46 3.41
C ASN A 68 -9.64 -9.51 3.49
N SER A 69 -10.24 -8.49 4.06
CA SER A 69 -11.70 -8.35 4.22
C SER A 69 -12.12 -6.93 3.88
N GLU A 70 -13.25 -6.78 3.22
CA GLU A 70 -13.79 -5.48 2.85
C GLU A 70 -15.32 -5.53 2.76
N LEU A 71 -15.97 -4.37 2.74
CA LEU A 71 -17.35 -4.26 2.34
C LEU A 71 -17.42 -3.84 0.88
N ASP A 72 -18.19 -4.59 0.10
CA ASP A 72 -18.52 -4.20 -1.27
C ASP A 72 -19.51 -3.01 -1.29
N LYS A 73 -19.85 -2.53 -2.47
CA LYS A 73 -20.79 -1.41 -2.69
C LYS A 73 -22.18 -1.66 -2.12
N ASP A 74 -22.57 -2.92 -1.88
CA ASP A 74 -23.87 -3.32 -1.34
C ASP A 74 -23.80 -3.57 0.18
N GLY A 75 -22.63 -3.32 0.81
CA GLY A 75 -22.37 -3.49 2.24
C GLY A 75 -22.21 -4.96 2.65
N LYS A 76 -21.94 -5.84 1.70
CA LYS A 76 -21.67 -7.26 1.96
C LYS A 76 -20.18 -7.45 2.25
N VAL A 77 -19.88 -8.31 3.21
CA VAL A 77 -18.49 -8.70 3.51
C VAL A 77 -17.96 -9.60 2.41
N GLU A 78 -16.87 -9.19 1.79
CA GLU A 78 -16.07 -10.02 0.91
C GLU A 78 -14.73 -10.30 1.58
N GLN A 79 -14.23 -11.55 1.41
CA GLN A 79 -12.98 -11.98 2.03
C GLN A 79 -12.17 -12.82 1.05
N ILE A 80 -10.84 -12.64 1.13
CA ILE A 80 -9.89 -13.48 0.40
C ILE A 80 -8.74 -13.85 1.32
N ALA A 81 -8.49 -15.15 1.45
CA ALA A 81 -7.38 -15.66 2.22
C ALA A 81 -6.15 -15.91 1.32
N GLY A 82 -5.01 -16.11 1.95
CA GLY A 82 -3.78 -16.44 1.25
C GLY A 82 -2.57 -16.44 2.18
N TYR A 83 -1.41 -16.30 1.60
CA TYR A 83 -0.15 -16.21 2.34
C TYR A 83 0.88 -15.38 1.58
N ALA A 84 1.79 -14.77 2.33
CA ALA A 84 2.96 -14.09 1.79
C ALA A 84 4.24 -14.75 2.31
N PHE A 85 5.29 -14.67 1.53
CA PHE A 85 6.59 -15.24 1.88
C PHE A 85 7.73 -14.40 1.32
N TYR A 86 8.89 -14.49 1.97
CA TYR A 86 10.10 -13.88 1.45
C TYR A 86 10.56 -14.57 0.17
N ASN A 87 11.00 -13.78 -0.78
CA ASN A 87 11.73 -14.33 -1.92
C ASN A 87 13.08 -14.90 -1.44
N PRO A 88 13.58 -16.00 -2.04
CA PRO A 88 14.80 -16.64 -1.60
C PRO A 88 15.98 -15.68 -1.47
N GLY A 89 16.61 -15.69 -0.30
CA GLY A 89 17.75 -14.81 0.02
C GLY A 89 17.40 -13.40 0.47
N ASN A 90 16.11 -13.05 0.59
CA ASN A 90 15.62 -11.76 1.09
C ASN A 90 15.16 -11.84 2.55
N SER A 91 15.37 -10.74 3.27
CA SER A 91 14.84 -10.51 4.62
C SER A 91 14.24 -9.10 4.76
N GLY A 92 14.15 -8.36 3.66
CA GLY A 92 13.59 -7.01 3.59
C GLY A 92 12.13 -7.01 3.16
N GLY A 93 11.67 -5.87 2.67
CA GLY A 93 10.29 -5.68 2.22
C GLY A 93 9.90 -6.36 0.91
N ASP A 94 10.77 -7.14 0.29
CA ASP A 94 10.51 -7.85 -0.98
C ASP A 94 9.90 -9.22 -0.71
N LEU A 95 8.56 -9.26 -0.70
CA LEU A 95 7.78 -10.48 -0.53
C LEU A 95 7.00 -10.81 -1.81
N THR A 96 6.50 -12.04 -1.84
CA THR A 96 5.51 -12.51 -2.81
C THR A 96 4.25 -12.90 -2.06
N VAL A 97 3.09 -12.48 -2.58
CA VAL A 97 1.78 -12.86 -2.05
C VAL A 97 1.07 -13.83 -3.00
N LYS A 98 0.42 -14.83 -2.44
CA LYS A 98 -0.45 -15.78 -3.12
C LYS A 98 -1.81 -15.77 -2.46
N LEU A 99 -2.83 -15.38 -3.21
CA LEU A 99 -4.22 -15.35 -2.73
C LEU A 99 -4.98 -16.58 -3.27
N ASP A 100 -5.90 -17.08 -2.48
CA ASP A 100 -6.74 -18.23 -2.83
C ASP A 100 -7.65 -17.90 -4.02
N GLY A 101 -7.77 -18.82 -4.95
CA GLY A 101 -8.55 -18.62 -6.17
C GLY A 101 -7.89 -17.71 -7.23
N VAL A 102 -6.79 -17.02 -6.91
CA VAL A 102 -6.02 -16.22 -7.86
C VAL A 102 -4.94 -17.10 -8.53
N PRO A 103 -4.94 -17.26 -9.86
CA PRO A 103 -4.01 -18.20 -10.53
C PRO A 103 -2.53 -17.85 -10.34
N ALA A 104 -2.17 -16.56 -10.37
CA ALA A 104 -0.79 -16.11 -10.26
C ALA A 104 -0.49 -15.54 -8.86
N SER A 105 0.76 -15.69 -8.41
CA SER A 105 1.30 -14.95 -7.29
C SER A 105 1.68 -13.54 -7.75
N ALA A 106 1.68 -12.56 -6.84
CA ALA A 106 2.02 -11.18 -7.13
C ALA A 106 3.18 -10.69 -6.23
N PRO A 107 4.04 -9.77 -6.73
CA PRO A 107 4.96 -9.05 -5.87
C PRO A 107 4.20 -8.29 -4.78
N TYR A 108 4.76 -8.29 -3.57
CA TYR A 108 4.29 -7.50 -2.44
C TYR A 108 5.49 -6.80 -1.83
N TRP A 109 5.75 -5.58 -2.30
CA TRP A 109 6.90 -4.81 -1.86
C TRP A 109 6.51 -3.80 -0.80
N VAL A 110 6.94 -3.99 0.43
CA VAL A 110 6.87 -2.97 1.46
C VAL A 110 7.95 -1.93 1.15
N VAL A 111 7.56 -0.76 0.68
CA VAL A 111 8.47 0.28 0.19
C VAL A 111 8.73 1.37 1.21
N GLU A 112 7.82 1.56 2.16
CA GLU A 112 7.99 2.48 3.28
C GLU A 112 7.27 1.96 4.52
N LEU A 113 7.86 2.23 5.68
CA LEU A 113 7.30 1.91 6.98
C LEU A 113 7.24 3.18 7.84
N GLY A 114 6.14 3.36 8.54
CA GLY A 114 5.98 4.39 9.55
C GLY A 114 6.81 4.15 10.80
N PRO A 115 6.77 5.07 11.76
CA PRO A 115 7.46 4.88 13.04
C PRO A 115 6.94 3.64 13.78
N ILE A 116 7.78 3.13 14.68
CA ILE A 116 7.40 2.03 15.57
C ILE A 116 6.75 2.61 16.82
N VAL A 117 5.53 2.17 17.10
CA VAL A 117 4.79 2.51 18.33
C VAL A 117 4.21 1.22 18.90
N ASN A 118 4.43 0.97 20.20
CA ASN A 118 4.00 -0.25 20.88
C ASN A 118 4.44 -1.53 20.14
N ASP A 119 5.70 -1.58 19.73
CA ASP A 119 6.32 -2.68 18.99
C ASP A 119 5.65 -3.02 17.66
N GLN A 120 4.98 -2.05 17.03
CA GLN A 120 4.37 -2.19 15.70
C GLN A 120 4.68 -0.98 14.82
N TYR A 121 4.81 -1.20 13.51
CA TYR A 121 4.86 -0.12 12.53
C TYR A 121 3.49 0.56 12.44
N GLU A 122 3.43 1.89 12.44
CA GLU A 122 2.16 2.65 12.43
C GLU A 122 1.48 2.69 11.07
N TYR A 123 2.26 2.75 10.00
CA TYR A 123 1.77 2.65 8.63
C TYR A 123 2.75 1.90 7.74
N SER A 124 2.27 1.49 6.59
CA SER A 124 3.05 0.83 5.55
C SER A 124 2.57 1.28 4.18
N ILE A 125 3.50 1.58 3.27
CA ILE A 125 3.25 1.79 1.85
C ILE A 125 3.72 0.54 1.12
N ILE A 126 2.83 -0.04 0.35
CA ILE A 126 3.08 -1.26 -0.42
C ILE A 126 2.92 -0.97 -1.90
N SER A 127 3.79 -1.55 -2.71
CA SER A 127 3.73 -1.50 -4.17
C SER A 127 4.26 -2.80 -4.79
N ASP A 128 4.53 -2.76 -6.06
CA ASP A 128 5.20 -3.80 -6.82
C ASP A 128 6.48 -3.27 -7.51
N ASN A 129 7.19 -4.16 -8.19
CA ASN A 129 8.43 -3.84 -8.90
C ASN A 129 8.26 -2.93 -10.14
N LEU A 130 7.02 -2.66 -10.55
CA LEU A 130 6.66 -1.86 -11.71
C LEU A 130 5.95 -0.55 -11.33
N ASN A 131 5.68 -0.30 -10.05
CA ASN A 131 4.87 0.83 -9.55
C ASN A 131 3.45 0.84 -10.13
N LEU A 132 2.85 -0.32 -10.33
CA LEU A 132 1.52 -0.47 -10.90
C LEU A 132 0.44 -0.70 -9.85
N SER A 133 0.81 -1.16 -8.66
CA SER A 133 -0.10 -1.33 -7.53
C SER A 133 0.29 -0.42 -6.36
N LEU A 134 -0.68 0.02 -5.59
CA LEU A 134 -0.49 0.85 -4.41
C LEU A 134 -1.48 0.47 -3.31
N PHE A 135 -0.95 0.17 -2.13
CA PHE A 135 -1.74 0.04 -0.91
C PHE A 135 -1.08 0.87 0.19
N VAL A 136 -1.87 1.62 0.93
CA VAL A 136 -1.42 2.24 2.19
C VAL A 136 -2.24 1.65 3.32
N LEU A 137 -1.52 1.04 4.25
CA LEU A 137 -2.07 0.39 5.43
C LEU A 137 -1.70 1.20 6.67
N THR A 138 -2.60 1.25 7.66
CA THR A 138 -2.32 1.87 8.96
C THR A 138 -2.84 1.02 10.11
N ARG A 139 -2.25 1.19 11.29
CA ARG A 139 -2.75 0.57 12.53
C ARG A 139 -3.89 1.34 13.16
N ASN A 140 -3.93 2.65 12.96
CA ASN A 140 -4.93 3.53 13.56
C ASN A 140 -5.38 4.59 12.54
N VAL A 141 -6.62 4.48 12.08
CA VAL A 141 -7.18 5.33 11.04
C VAL A 141 -7.20 6.80 11.44
N SER A 142 -7.64 7.12 12.66
CA SER A 142 -7.68 8.52 13.13
C SER A 142 -6.27 9.11 13.20
N ARG A 143 -5.32 8.40 13.82
CA ARG A 143 -3.93 8.86 13.91
C ARG A 143 -3.28 9.01 12.53
N TYR A 144 -3.63 8.16 11.58
CA TYR A 144 -3.15 8.28 10.21
C TYR A 144 -3.54 9.64 9.62
N TYR A 145 -4.82 9.99 9.66
CA TYR A 145 -5.30 11.27 9.12
C TYR A 145 -4.79 12.47 9.91
N ASP A 146 -4.66 12.35 11.23
CA ASP A 146 -4.21 13.45 12.09
C ASP A 146 -2.70 13.71 12.00
N THR A 147 -1.90 12.69 11.66
CA THR A 147 -0.43 12.76 11.86
C THR A 147 0.38 12.38 10.62
N TYR A 148 -0.05 11.37 9.84
CA TYR A 148 0.80 10.76 8.82
C TYR A 148 0.36 11.04 7.39
N GLU A 149 -0.87 11.44 7.16
CA GLU A 149 -1.45 11.57 5.82
C GLU A 149 -0.62 12.47 4.90
N ASP A 150 -0.19 13.64 5.37
CA ASP A 150 0.57 14.61 4.54
C ASP A 150 1.96 14.08 4.19
N ALA A 151 2.63 13.39 5.14
CA ALA A 151 3.92 12.77 4.89
C ALA A 151 3.78 11.64 3.87
N VAL A 152 2.78 10.77 4.03
CA VAL A 152 2.49 9.68 3.09
C VAL A 152 2.16 10.22 1.70
N LYS A 153 1.31 11.24 1.56
CA LYS A 153 1.01 11.88 0.27
C LYS A 153 2.27 12.44 -0.41
N THR A 154 3.19 12.98 0.38
CA THR A 154 4.48 13.47 -0.13
C THR A 154 5.32 12.31 -0.66
N SER A 155 5.44 11.21 0.10
CA SER A 155 6.13 9.99 -0.34
C SER A 155 5.52 9.42 -1.61
N LEU A 156 4.18 9.32 -1.68
CA LEU A 156 3.49 8.82 -2.88
C LEU A 156 3.80 9.66 -4.12
N THR A 157 3.87 10.98 -3.98
CA THR A 157 4.25 11.88 -5.07
C THR A 157 5.70 11.65 -5.52
N GLN A 158 6.62 11.47 -4.57
CA GLN A 158 8.03 11.19 -4.85
C GLN A 158 8.23 9.83 -5.53
N TYR A 159 7.42 8.83 -5.15
CA TYR A 159 7.41 7.50 -5.78
C TYR A 159 6.72 7.47 -7.15
N GLY A 160 6.09 8.58 -7.57
CA GLY A 160 5.49 8.69 -8.89
C GLY A 160 4.04 8.22 -9.00
N PHE A 161 3.35 8.04 -7.87
CA PHE A 161 1.90 7.74 -7.85
C PHE A 161 1.06 8.98 -8.19
N THR A 162 1.28 9.53 -9.39
CA THR A 162 0.61 10.75 -9.90
C THR A 162 -0.06 10.53 -11.26
N GLY A 163 0.14 9.35 -11.85
CA GLY A 163 -0.41 8.96 -13.15
C GLY A 163 -1.92 8.74 -13.10
N PHE A 164 -2.55 8.66 -14.27
CA PHE A 164 -4.00 8.45 -14.34
C PHE A 164 -4.48 7.15 -13.69
N LEU A 165 -3.73 6.04 -13.87
CA LEU A 165 -4.04 4.73 -13.28
C LEU A 165 -3.44 4.55 -11.88
N THR A 166 -2.29 5.14 -11.60
CA THR A 166 -1.58 5.00 -10.33
C THR A 166 -1.94 6.07 -9.31
N LYS A 167 -2.92 6.95 -9.62
CA LYS A 167 -3.37 7.98 -8.68
C LYS A 167 -3.97 7.36 -7.42
N PRO A 168 -3.54 7.83 -6.23
CA PRO A 168 -4.13 7.38 -4.98
C PRO A 168 -5.64 7.62 -4.90
N VAL A 169 -6.37 6.63 -4.42
CA VAL A 169 -7.80 6.65 -4.12
C VAL A 169 -8.00 6.28 -2.67
N THR A 170 -8.74 7.11 -1.93
CA THR A 170 -9.03 6.85 -0.52
C THR A 170 -10.08 5.76 -0.38
N ILE A 171 -9.83 4.81 0.52
CA ILE A 171 -10.81 3.80 0.94
C ILE A 171 -11.50 4.33 2.21
N PRO A 172 -12.84 4.49 2.20
CA PRO A 172 -13.57 4.94 3.38
C PRO A 172 -13.44 3.96 4.55
N GLN A 173 -13.12 4.51 5.72
CA GLN A 173 -13.01 3.77 6.99
C GLN A 173 -13.96 4.36 8.05
N THR A 174 -15.07 4.98 7.61
CA THR A 174 -16.10 5.57 8.47
C THR A 174 -17.25 4.59 8.64
N ASP A 175 -17.83 4.58 9.84
CA ASP A 175 -18.99 3.74 10.21
C ASP A 175 -18.77 2.23 10.01
N CYS A 176 -17.52 1.79 10.13
CA CYS A 176 -17.12 0.40 9.94
C CYS A 176 -17.38 -0.43 11.20
N ASP A 177 -18.04 -1.56 11.02
CA ASP A 177 -18.23 -2.58 12.06
C ASP A 177 -17.30 -3.77 11.76
N TYR A 178 -16.06 -3.67 12.26
CA TYR A 178 -15.02 -4.70 12.05
C TYR A 178 -15.26 -5.99 12.83
N SER A 179 -16.33 -6.08 13.64
CA SER A 179 -16.70 -7.33 14.29
C SER A 179 -17.32 -8.35 13.34
N LYS A 180 -17.63 -7.94 12.13
CA LYS A 180 -18.22 -8.76 11.08
C LYS A 180 -17.22 -9.64 10.33
N TYR A 181 -15.91 -9.39 10.51
CA TYR A 181 -14.81 -10.13 9.87
C TYR A 181 -13.53 -10.24 10.71
#